data_251e102aa4d1c5047461c514a970db71
#
_entry.id   251e102aa4d1c5047461c514a970db71
#
_cell.length_a   1.000
_cell.length_b   1.000
_cell.length_c   1.000
_cell.angle_alpha   90.00
_cell.angle_beta   90.00
_cell.angle_gamma   90.00
#
_symmetry.space_group_name_H-M   'P 1'
#
loop_
_entity.id
_entity.type
_entity.pdbx_description
1 polymer ?
#
loop_
_entity_poly.entity_id
_entity_poly.type
_entity_poly.pdbx_seq_one_letter_code
_entity_poly.pdbx_strand_id
1 'polypeptide(L)'
;MDEIQEGLKFSERRVCRVLGQARSTQRQKPSVKDDEERLRAAIIMYATQYGRYGSRRIKILLTSDGWRVNHKRIERIWIQEGLKVPQKQPKRKRLWFNDGSCIRLRPLYQNHVWSYDFVSGRTSEGRAVRYLNILDEYSRESLKIHPDRKITAHDVIEQLAELFVERGVPDFIRSDNGPEFTAKHVRSWLNRLGVKTLFIEPGSPWENGYIESFNGKFRDELLNGEIFDTLTEARVITEQWRKYYNTKRPHSSLGYRPPAPEAILPVQSFQLALNQEFTNIQVGT
;
A
#
# COMPACT_ATOMS: atom_id res chain seq x y z
N MET A 1 -25.39 33.56 -8.68
CA MET A 1 -26.84 33.94 -8.62
C MET A 1 -27.03 35.31 -8.01
N ASP A 2 -26.38 35.61 -6.90
CA ASP A 2 -26.44 36.90 -6.23
C ASP A 2 -25.99 38.04 -7.17
N GLU A 3 -24.95 37.84 -7.99
CA GLU A 3 -24.50 38.76 -9.03
C GLU A 3 -25.60 39.09 -10.08
N ILE A 4 -26.40 38.07 -10.48
CA ILE A 4 -27.51 38.26 -11.43
C ILE A 4 -28.68 39.02 -10.75
N GLN A 5 -28.88 38.73 -9.46
CA GLN A 5 -29.94 39.36 -8.68
C GLN A 5 -29.63 40.83 -8.42
N GLU A 6 -28.38 41.13 -8.06
CA GLU A 6 -27.93 42.53 -7.84
C GLU A 6 -27.76 43.30 -9.13
N GLY A 7 -27.17 42.72 -10.16
CA GLY A 7 -26.89 43.37 -11.44
C GLY A 7 -28.17 43.69 -12.26
N LEU A 8 -29.16 42.80 -12.22
CA LEU A 8 -30.37 42.94 -13.03
C LEU A 8 -31.62 43.35 -12.25
N LYS A 9 -31.52 43.56 -10.92
CA LYS A 9 -32.62 43.95 -10.01
C LYS A 9 -33.85 43.03 -10.09
N PHE A 10 -33.68 41.76 -10.41
CA PHE A 10 -34.78 40.79 -10.41
C PHE A 10 -34.99 40.16 -9.05
N SER A 11 -36.26 39.79 -8.75
CA SER A 11 -36.58 39.11 -7.50
C SER A 11 -35.97 37.69 -7.48
N GLU A 12 -35.48 37.23 -6.31
CA GLU A 12 -35.00 35.88 -6.08
C GLU A 12 -35.91 34.79 -6.66
N ARG A 13 -37.26 34.98 -6.50
CA ARG A 13 -38.25 34.02 -7.03
C ARG A 13 -38.18 33.91 -8.56
N ARG A 14 -37.96 35.00 -9.26
CA ARG A 14 -37.87 35.04 -10.73
C ARG A 14 -36.57 34.41 -11.20
N VAL A 15 -35.45 34.77 -10.58
CA VAL A 15 -34.13 34.21 -10.89
C VAL A 15 -34.11 32.71 -10.67
N CYS A 16 -34.56 32.21 -9.51
CA CYS A 16 -34.65 30.80 -9.20
C CYS A 16 -35.53 30.01 -10.19
N ARG A 17 -36.68 30.61 -10.63
CA ARG A 17 -37.56 29.98 -11.62
C ARG A 17 -36.89 29.86 -12.99
N VAL A 18 -36.23 30.90 -13.45
CA VAL A 18 -35.55 30.92 -14.76
C VAL A 18 -34.37 29.94 -14.80
N LEU A 19 -33.61 29.84 -13.71
CA LEU A 19 -32.45 28.96 -13.61
C LEU A 19 -32.81 27.55 -13.16
N GLY A 20 -34.07 27.24 -12.90
CA GLY A 20 -34.49 25.90 -12.45
C GLY A 20 -33.98 25.52 -11.07
N GLN A 21 -33.58 26.50 -10.24
CA GLN A 21 -33.04 26.25 -8.90
C GLN A 21 -34.09 26.44 -7.81
N ALA A 22 -34.16 25.49 -6.85
CA ALA A 22 -35.06 25.66 -5.71
C ALA A 22 -34.60 26.83 -4.81
N ARG A 23 -35.55 27.63 -4.32
CA ARG A 23 -35.25 28.77 -3.43
C ARG A 23 -34.66 28.34 -2.10
N SER A 24 -35.02 27.14 -1.60
CA SER A 24 -34.39 26.54 -0.40
C SER A 24 -32.91 26.36 -0.60
N THR A 25 -32.49 25.88 -1.76
CA THR A 25 -31.06 25.69 -2.12
C THR A 25 -30.33 27.05 -2.19
N GLN A 26 -30.97 28.09 -2.74
CA GLN A 26 -30.39 29.42 -2.81
C GLN A 26 -30.17 30.05 -1.42
N ARG A 27 -31.11 29.84 -0.52
CA ARG A 27 -31.04 30.36 0.85
C ARG A 27 -30.23 29.56 1.82
N GLN A 28 -29.75 28.36 1.40
CA GLN A 28 -28.95 27.52 2.24
C GLN A 28 -27.55 28.12 2.43
N LYS A 29 -27.29 28.64 3.62
CA LYS A 29 -25.97 29.09 3.98
C LYS A 29 -25.09 27.82 4.28
N PRO A 30 -23.90 27.76 3.71
CA PRO A 30 -22.97 26.67 4.06
C PRO A 30 -22.68 26.67 5.56
N SER A 31 -23.01 25.58 6.25
CA SER A 31 -22.59 25.41 7.64
C SER A 31 -21.15 24.96 7.65
N VAL A 32 -20.23 25.83 7.98
CA VAL A 32 -18.84 25.50 8.25
C VAL A 32 -18.75 25.00 9.67
N LYS A 33 -18.21 23.79 9.88
CA LYS A 33 -17.99 23.24 11.21
C LYS A 33 -16.72 23.82 11.83
N ASP A 34 -16.69 23.98 13.13
CA ASP A 34 -15.57 24.56 13.87
C ASP A 34 -14.24 23.80 13.67
N ASP A 35 -14.32 22.51 13.29
CA ASP A 35 -13.16 21.66 13.00
C ASP A 35 -12.70 21.68 11.53
N GLU A 36 -13.29 22.51 10.66
CA GLU A 36 -13.04 22.50 9.21
C GLU A 36 -11.58 22.80 8.86
N GLU A 37 -11.01 23.85 9.45
CA GLU A 37 -9.61 24.24 9.19
C GLU A 37 -8.62 23.15 9.66
N ARG A 38 -8.87 22.57 10.83
CA ARG A 38 -8.04 21.48 11.34
C ARG A 38 -8.13 20.23 10.47
N LEU A 39 -9.33 19.90 9.97
CA LEU A 39 -9.54 18.80 9.05
C LEU A 39 -8.85 19.05 7.71
N ARG A 40 -8.94 20.29 7.19
CA ARG A 40 -8.28 20.72 5.96
C ARG A 40 -6.76 20.54 6.06
N ALA A 41 -6.16 21.05 7.12
CA ALA A 41 -4.73 20.91 7.37
C ALA A 41 -4.30 19.42 7.45
N ALA A 42 -5.08 18.57 8.13
CA ALA A 42 -4.81 17.16 8.21
C ALA A 42 -4.91 16.44 6.84
N ILE A 43 -5.90 16.80 6.01
CA ILE A 43 -6.03 16.26 4.64
C ILE A 43 -4.83 16.64 3.79
N ILE A 44 -4.40 17.92 3.82
CA ILE A 44 -3.24 18.42 3.07
C ILE A 44 -1.97 17.71 3.54
N MET A 45 -1.76 17.61 4.86
CA MET A 45 -0.61 16.90 5.44
C MET A 45 -0.51 15.47 4.91
N TYR A 46 -1.60 14.71 4.98
CA TYR A 46 -1.60 13.33 4.47
C TYR A 46 -1.46 13.25 2.94
N ALA A 47 -2.06 14.18 2.19
CA ALA A 47 -1.91 14.23 0.74
C ALA A 47 -0.47 14.54 0.32
N THR A 48 0.24 15.38 1.07
CA THR A 48 1.66 15.67 0.86
C THR A 48 2.54 14.47 1.22
N GLN A 49 2.30 13.86 2.38
CA GLN A 49 3.06 12.69 2.84
C GLN A 49 2.85 11.46 1.95
N TYR A 50 1.63 11.26 1.44
CA TYR A 50 1.26 10.10 0.64
C TYR A 50 0.71 10.53 -0.72
N GLY A 51 1.53 11.10 -1.57
CA GLY A 51 1.13 11.69 -2.86
C GLY A 51 0.42 10.75 -3.84
N ARG A 52 0.42 9.42 -3.56
CA ARG A 52 -0.30 8.39 -4.34
C ARG A 52 -1.62 7.96 -3.71
N TYR A 53 -2.06 8.62 -2.62
CA TYR A 53 -3.32 8.29 -1.95
C TYR A 53 -4.41 9.28 -2.34
N GLY A 54 -5.55 8.75 -2.79
CA GLY A 54 -6.75 9.54 -3.03
C GLY A 54 -7.61 9.69 -1.76
N SER A 55 -8.63 10.54 -1.83
CA SER A 55 -9.53 10.88 -0.72
C SER A 55 -10.05 9.70 0.11
N ARG A 56 -10.28 8.53 -0.53
CA ARG A 56 -10.74 7.31 0.17
C ARG A 56 -9.69 6.74 1.14
N ARG A 57 -8.41 6.68 0.72
CA ARG A 57 -7.34 6.21 1.60
C ARG A 57 -7.01 7.24 2.67
N ILE A 58 -7.01 8.52 2.33
CA ILE A 58 -6.84 9.61 3.29
C ILE A 58 -7.92 9.55 4.37
N LYS A 59 -9.19 9.26 4.01
CA LYS A 59 -10.25 9.05 4.99
C LYS A 59 -9.89 7.96 6.01
N ILE A 60 -9.33 6.85 5.57
CA ILE A 60 -8.99 5.72 6.46
C ILE A 60 -7.88 6.14 7.43
N LEU A 61 -6.84 6.83 6.96
CA LEU A 61 -5.78 7.35 7.82
C LEU A 61 -6.33 8.33 8.86
N LEU A 62 -7.16 9.28 8.45
CA LEU A 62 -7.84 10.19 9.36
C LEU A 62 -8.72 9.46 10.39
N THR A 63 -9.40 8.40 9.96
CA THR A 63 -10.23 7.59 10.88
C THR A 63 -9.35 6.86 11.92
N SER A 64 -8.18 6.37 11.52
CA SER A 64 -7.21 5.76 12.43
C SER A 64 -6.67 6.75 13.47
N ASP A 65 -6.59 8.03 13.12
CA ASP A 65 -6.21 9.13 14.02
C ASP A 65 -7.38 9.68 14.86
N GLY A 66 -8.54 9.00 14.81
CA GLY A 66 -9.71 9.36 15.62
C GLY A 66 -10.69 10.34 14.98
N TRP A 67 -10.47 10.76 13.74
CA TRP A 67 -11.43 11.64 13.05
C TRP A 67 -12.73 10.91 12.71
N ARG A 68 -13.86 11.44 13.15
CA ARG A 68 -15.21 10.98 12.80
C ARG A 68 -15.77 11.84 11.68
N VAL A 69 -15.38 11.57 10.44
CA VAL A 69 -15.72 12.39 9.27
C VAL A 69 -16.32 11.56 8.14
N ASN A 70 -17.35 12.14 7.47
CA ASN A 70 -17.94 11.52 6.29
C ASN A 70 -17.03 11.71 5.08
N HIS A 71 -16.95 10.68 4.21
CA HIS A 71 -16.18 10.72 2.97
C HIS A 71 -16.55 11.90 2.08
N LYS A 72 -17.84 12.24 1.96
CA LYS A 72 -18.30 13.39 1.15
C LYS A 72 -17.68 14.72 1.61
N ARG A 73 -17.45 14.88 2.93
CA ARG A 73 -16.81 16.10 3.47
C ARG A 73 -15.32 16.15 3.09
N ILE A 74 -14.63 15.04 3.16
CA ILE A 74 -13.23 14.94 2.74
C ILE A 74 -13.11 15.18 1.24
N GLU A 75 -13.98 14.57 0.44
CA GLU A 75 -13.98 14.73 -1.01
C GLU A 75 -14.25 16.18 -1.45
N ARG A 76 -15.15 16.88 -0.76
CA ARG A 76 -15.39 18.32 -0.98
C ARG A 76 -14.13 19.14 -0.72
N ILE A 77 -13.48 18.94 0.42
CA ILE A 77 -12.23 19.64 0.76
C ILE A 77 -11.12 19.27 -0.23
N TRP A 78 -11.01 17.99 -0.60
CA TRP A 78 -10.05 17.49 -1.58
C TRP A 78 -10.15 18.23 -2.92
N ILE A 79 -11.38 18.44 -3.41
CA ILE A 79 -11.65 19.16 -4.65
C ILE A 79 -11.36 20.66 -4.47
N GLN A 80 -11.78 21.27 -3.36
CA GLN A 80 -11.55 22.69 -3.06
C GLN A 80 -10.06 23.04 -3.00
N GLU A 81 -9.24 22.14 -2.45
CA GLU A 81 -7.78 22.31 -2.38
C GLU A 81 -7.06 21.92 -3.69
N GLY A 82 -7.79 21.54 -4.73
CA GLY A 82 -7.21 21.16 -6.02
C GLY A 82 -6.34 19.90 -5.96
N LEU A 83 -6.48 19.09 -4.91
CA LEU A 83 -5.67 17.88 -4.72
C LEU A 83 -5.98 16.86 -5.82
N LYS A 84 -4.94 16.29 -6.40
CA LYS A 84 -5.05 15.28 -7.47
C LYS A 84 -4.05 14.16 -7.24
N VAL A 85 -4.49 12.93 -7.51
CA VAL A 85 -3.57 11.78 -7.57
C VAL A 85 -3.11 11.64 -9.02
N PRO A 86 -1.80 11.45 -9.28
CA PRO A 86 -1.31 11.19 -10.62
C PRO A 86 -2.07 10.03 -11.26
N GLN A 87 -2.54 10.23 -12.48
CA GLN A 87 -3.27 9.18 -13.19
C GLN A 87 -2.34 8.01 -13.49
N LYS A 88 -2.83 6.80 -13.23
CA LYS A 88 -2.15 5.59 -13.72
C LYS A 88 -2.27 5.56 -15.23
N GLN A 89 -1.18 5.20 -15.90
CA GLN A 89 -1.27 4.92 -17.33
C GLN A 89 -2.37 3.88 -17.58
N PRO A 90 -3.24 4.09 -18.59
CA PRO A 90 -4.26 3.12 -18.92
C PRO A 90 -3.59 1.78 -19.25
N LYS A 91 -4.09 0.71 -18.65
CA LYS A 91 -3.62 -0.63 -18.98
C LYS A 91 -3.91 -0.86 -20.46
N ARG A 92 -2.91 -1.28 -21.23
CA ARG A 92 -3.13 -1.77 -22.61
C ARG A 92 -4.22 -2.84 -22.54
N LYS A 93 -5.24 -2.75 -23.40
CA LYS A 93 -6.31 -3.75 -23.46
C LYS A 93 -5.67 -5.13 -23.67
N ARG A 94 -6.07 -6.10 -22.84
CA ARG A 94 -5.64 -7.49 -23.02
C ARG A 94 -6.21 -8.01 -24.36
N LEU A 95 -5.35 -8.55 -25.20
CA LEU A 95 -5.74 -9.20 -26.47
C LEU A 95 -6.29 -10.63 -26.27
N TRP A 96 -6.31 -11.11 -25.01
CA TRP A 96 -6.67 -12.49 -24.68
C TRP A 96 -8.03 -12.53 -24.00
N PHE A 97 -8.89 -13.41 -24.50
CA PHE A 97 -10.13 -13.79 -23.82
C PHE A 97 -9.75 -14.57 -22.57
N ASN A 98 -10.33 -14.19 -21.44
CA ASN A 98 -10.24 -14.96 -20.22
C ASN A 98 -11.34 -16.03 -20.28
N ASP A 99 -11.02 -17.19 -20.87
CA ASP A 99 -11.93 -18.32 -21.08
C ASP A 99 -12.15 -19.15 -19.81
N GLY A 100 -11.56 -18.74 -18.67
CA GLY A 100 -11.68 -19.47 -17.43
C GLY A 100 -10.87 -20.76 -17.35
N SER A 101 -10.06 -21.07 -18.38
CA SER A 101 -9.25 -22.30 -18.46
C SER A 101 -8.08 -22.33 -17.47
N CYS A 102 -7.72 -21.19 -16.87
CA CYS A 102 -6.60 -21.10 -15.96
C CYS A 102 -7.03 -21.39 -14.51
N ILE A 103 -6.81 -22.62 -14.06
CA ILE A 103 -7.01 -23.04 -12.67
C ILE A 103 -5.80 -22.56 -11.85
N ARG A 104 -5.89 -21.33 -11.32
CA ARG A 104 -4.90 -20.82 -10.39
C ARG A 104 -5.17 -21.33 -8.98
N LEU A 105 -4.17 -21.91 -8.32
CA LEU A 105 -4.25 -22.18 -6.88
C LEU A 105 -4.44 -20.87 -6.12
N ARG A 106 -5.59 -20.70 -5.46
CA ARG A 106 -5.87 -19.55 -4.60
C ARG A 106 -5.43 -19.86 -3.17
N PRO A 107 -4.80 -18.90 -2.48
CA PRO A 107 -4.45 -19.11 -1.08
C PRO A 107 -5.71 -19.24 -0.23
N LEU A 108 -5.74 -20.22 0.68
CA LEU A 108 -6.88 -20.51 1.54
C LEU A 108 -6.69 -19.98 2.96
N TYR A 109 -5.46 -19.90 3.44
CA TYR A 109 -5.06 -19.46 4.78
C TYR A 109 -3.67 -18.83 4.75
N GLN A 110 -3.29 -18.20 5.85
CA GLN A 110 -1.97 -17.60 6.03
C GLN A 110 -0.87 -18.67 5.93
N ASN A 111 0.22 -18.35 5.26
CA ASN A 111 1.32 -19.28 4.94
C ASN A 111 0.94 -20.45 4.02
N HIS A 112 -0.21 -20.42 3.36
CA HIS A 112 -0.54 -21.42 2.34
C HIS A 112 0.32 -21.27 1.09
N VAL A 113 0.36 -20.06 0.52
CA VAL A 113 1.14 -19.76 -0.69
C VAL A 113 1.95 -18.49 -0.47
N TRP A 114 3.27 -18.61 -0.55
CA TRP A 114 4.14 -17.45 -0.65
C TRP A 114 4.51 -17.21 -2.11
N SER A 115 4.58 -15.98 -2.52
CA SER A 115 5.09 -15.58 -3.82
C SER A 115 6.31 -14.68 -3.65
N TYR A 116 7.30 -14.86 -4.52
CA TYR A 116 8.45 -13.99 -4.56
C TYR A 116 8.81 -13.58 -5.98
N ASP A 117 9.42 -12.39 -6.09
CA ASP A 117 9.81 -11.82 -7.38
C ASP A 117 10.87 -10.74 -7.17
N PHE A 118 11.56 -10.39 -8.25
CA PHE A 118 12.58 -9.35 -8.24
C PHE A 118 12.07 -8.02 -8.80
N VAL A 119 12.51 -6.95 -8.15
CA VAL A 119 12.35 -5.59 -8.66
C VAL A 119 13.74 -4.98 -8.81
N SER A 120 13.98 -4.29 -9.91
CA SER A 120 15.24 -3.57 -10.15
C SER A 120 15.06 -2.08 -9.94
N GLY A 121 16.06 -1.45 -9.33
CA GLY A 121 16.21 -0.01 -9.15
C GLY A 121 17.66 0.42 -9.34
N ARG A 122 17.96 1.68 -9.02
CA ARG A 122 19.31 2.25 -9.08
C ARG A 122 19.50 3.25 -7.95
N THR A 123 20.75 3.41 -7.50
CA THR A 123 21.14 4.52 -6.62
C THR A 123 21.33 5.80 -7.43
N SER A 124 21.50 6.95 -6.75
CA SER A 124 21.79 8.27 -7.34
C SER A 124 22.98 8.23 -8.30
N GLU A 125 24.01 7.44 -7.97
CA GLU A 125 25.18 7.21 -8.82
C GLU A 125 24.94 6.26 -10.01
N GLY A 126 23.70 5.81 -10.23
CA GLY A 126 23.35 4.89 -11.32
C GLY A 126 23.67 3.42 -11.06
N ARG A 127 24.25 3.06 -9.92
CA ARG A 127 24.57 1.66 -9.57
C ARG A 127 23.29 0.84 -9.38
N ALA A 128 23.21 -0.32 -9.99
CA ALA A 128 22.06 -1.21 -9.90
C ALA A 128 21.79 -1.69 -8.45
N VAL A 129 20.51 -1.77 -8.11
CA VAL A 129 20.02 -2.44 -6.89
C VAL A 129 18.91 -3.40 -7.32
N ARG A 130 18.98 -4.63 -6.86
CA ARG A 130 17.89 -5.61 -6.96
C ARG A 130 17.19 -5.74 -5.61
N TYR A 131 15.90 -5.92 -5.65
CA TYR A 131 15.06 -6.13 -4.47
C TYR A 131 14.39 -7.50 -4.61
N LEU A 132 14.68 -8.43 -3.71
CA LEU A 132 13.92 -9.68 -3.57
C LEU A 132 12.71 -9.37 -2.69
N ASN A 133 11.52 -9.48 -3.25
CA ASN A 133 10.27 -9.29 -2.54
C ASN A 133 9.60 -10.63 -2.28
N ILE A 134 9.19 -10.89 -1.04
CA ILE A 134 8.49 -12.11 -0.63
C ILE A 134 7.16 -11.69 0.02
N LEU A 135 6.06 -12.28 -0.44
CA LEU A 135 4.69 -11.93 -0.06
C LEU A 135 3.90 -13.18 0.32
N ASP A 136 3.14 -13.13 1.41
CA ASP A 136 2.06 -14.09 1.64
C ASP A 136 0.84 -13.70 0.78
N GLU A 137 0.42 -14.59 -0.10
CA GLU A 137 -0.69 -14.33 -1.01
C GLU A 137 -2.04 -14.24 -0.31
N TYR A 138 -2.24 -14.87 0.85
CA TYR A 138 -3.49 -14.82 1.60
C TYR A 138 -3.66 -13.50 2.34
N SER A 139 -2.76 -13.19 3.24
CA SER A 139 -2.81 -11.98 4.06
C SER A 139 -2.42 -10.71 3.30
N ARG A 140 -1.74 -10.82 2.16
CA ARG A 140 -1.07 -9.72 1.42
C ARG A 140 0.10 -9.12 2.18
N GLU A 141 0.57 -9.76 3.23
CA GLU A 141 1.70 -9.32 4.03
C GLU A 141 2.99 -9.39 3.22
N SER A 142 3.76 -8.31 3.23
CA SER A 142 5.13 -8.31 2.73
C SER A 142 6.04 -8.94 3.78
N LEU A 143 6.42 -10.18 3.57
CA LEU A 143 7.25 -10.94 4.50
C LEU A 143 8.69 -10.40 4.51
N LYS A 144 9.23 -10.11 3.32
CA LYS A 144 10.59 -9.60 3.16
C LYS A 144 10.69 -8.66 1.96
N ILE A 145 11.52 -7.63 2.08
CA ILE A 145 12.11 -6.89 0.98
C ILE A 145 13.61 -6.89 1.23
N HIS A 146 14.38 -7.59 0.40
CA HIS A 146 15.83 -7.68 0.54
C HIS A 146 16.53 -6.97 -0.63
N PRO A 147 17.07 -5.76 -0.42
CA PRO A 147 17.86 -5.04 -1.43
C PRO A 147 19.32 -5.45 -1.41
N ASP A 148 19.86 -5.79 -2.57
CA ASP A 148 21.31 -5.99 -2.76
C ASP A 148 21.77 -5.61 -4.17
N ARG A 149 23.07 -5.51 -4.38
CA ARG A 149 23.66 -5.25 -5.71
C ARG A 149 23.50 -6.44 -6.64
N LYS A 150 23.70 -7.64 -6.12
CA LYS A 150 23.54 -8.92 -6.82
C LYS A 150 22.89 -9.90 -5.86
N ILE A 151 21.82 -10.54 -6.30
CA ILE A 151 21.13 -11.57 -5.51
C ILE A 151 21.25 -12.88 -6.28
N THR A 152 21.84 -13.86 -5.63
CA THR A 152 22.07 -15.21 -6.18
C THR A 152 21.03 -16.20 -5.63
N ALA A 153 21.03 -17.43 -6.16
CA ALA A 153 20.19 -18.50 -5.64
C ALA A 153 20.48 -18.83 -4.15
N HIS A 154 21.73 -18.65 -3.71
CA HIS A 154 22.12 -18.86 -2.31
C HIS A 154 21.46 -17.80 -1.41
N ASP A 155 21.51 -16.53 -1.83
CA ASP A 155 20.90 -15.42 -1.08
C ASP A 155 19.38 -15.61 -0.96
N VAL A 156 18.72 -16.12 -2.02
CA VAL A 156 17.30 -16.46 -1.97
C VAL A 156 17.01 -17.55 -0.93
N ILE A 157 17.83 -18.62 -0.89
CA ILE A 157 17.70 -19.69 0.11
C ILE A 157 17.89 -19.15 1.52
N GLU A 158 18.88 -18.29 1.75
CA GLU A 158 19.16 -17.69 3.04
C GLU A 158 17.97 -16.85 3.52
N GLN A 159 17.42 -15.97 2.65
CA GLN A 159 16.28 -15.15 3.00
C GLN A 159 15.00 -15.98 3.26
N LEU A 160 14.79 -17.06 2.51
CA LEU A 160 13.68 -17.99 2.76
C LEU A 160 13.88 -18.77 4.05
N ALA A 161 15.10 -19.22 4.34
CA ALA A 161 15.41 -19.96 5.56
C ALA A 161 15.17 -19.13 6.82
N GLU A 162 15.60 -17.86 6.83
CA GLU A 162 15.28 -16.91 7.91
C GLU A 162 13.76 -16.83 8.13
N LEU A 163 12.99 -16.63 7.06
CA LEU A 163 11.54 -16.53 7.14
C LEU A 163 10.88 -17.82 7.60
N PHE A 164 11.39 -18.99 7.21
CA PHE A 164 10.86 -20.29 7.65
C PHE A 164 11.05 -20.50 9.15
N VAL A 165 12.15 -20.02 9.72
CA VAL A 165 12.38 -20.03 11.17
C VAL A 165 11.42 -19.08 11.89
N GLU A 166 11.18 -17.87 11.33
CA GLU A 166 10.34 -16.85 11.97
C GLU A 166 8.84 -17.12 11.85
N ARG A 167 8.39 -17.66 10.73
CA ARG A 167 6.96 -17.72 10.34
C ARG A 167 6.43 -19.14 10.12
N GLY A 168 7.30 -20.11 10.11
CA GLY A 168 6.98 -21.47 9.65
C GLY A 168 7.13 -21.62 8.13
N VAL A 169 7.07 -22.87 7.69
CA VAL A 169 7.26 -23.25 6.28
C VAL A 169 5.92 -23.17 5.55
N PRO A 170 5.82 -22.50 4.39
CA PRO A 170 4.59 -22.47 3.61
C PRO A 170 4.38 -23.81 2.87
N ASP A 171 3.13 -24.13 2.51
CA ASP A 171 2.85 -25.32 1.71
C ASP A 171 3.34 -25.17 0.27
N PHE A 172 3.24 -23.94 -0.26
CA PHE A 172 3.59 -23.66 -1.65
C PHE A 172 4.42 -22.39 -1.75
N ILE A 173 5.38 -22.41 -2.68
CA ILE A 173 6.09 -21.21 -3.12
C ILE A 173 5.84 -21.01 -4.62
N ARG A 174 5.42 -19.81 -4.99
CA ARG A 174 5.20 -19.37 -6.37
C ARG A 174 6.28 -18.38 -6.78
N SER A 175 6.84 -18.60 -7.97
CA SER A 175 7.81 -17.69 -8.57
C SER A 175 7.65 -17.69 -10.09
N ASP A 176 8.24 -16.68 -10.74
CA ASP A 176 8.47 -16.73 -12.17
C ASP A 176 9.53 -17.78 -12.53
N ASN A 177 9.79 -17.93 -13.85
CA ASN A 177 10.79 -18.86 -14.36
C ASN A 177 12.20 -18.24 -14.45
N GLY A 178 12.50 -17.24 -13.65
CA GLY A 178 13.83 -16.64 -13.62
C GLY A 178 14.94 -17.65 -13.31
N PRO A 179 16.17 -17.44 -13.81
CA PRO A 179 17.28 -18.38 -13.65
C PRO A 179 17.64 -18.57 -12.16
N GLU A 180 17.47 -17.58 -11.32
CA GLU A 180 17.71 -17.66 -9.87
C GLU A 180 16.71 -18.57 -9.15
N PHE A 181 15.50 -18.72 -9.71
CA PHE A 181 14.40 -19.50 -9.14
C PHE A 181 14.33 -20.92 -9.68
N THR A 182 14.73 -21.10 -10.93
CA THR A 182 14.84 -22.42 -11.57
C THR A 182 16.13 -23.13 -11.20
N ALA A 183 17.04 -22.46 -10.46
CA ALA A 183 18.26 -23.07 -9.99
C ALA A 183 17.97 -24.39 -9.27
N LYS A 184 18.58 -25.48 -9.71
CA LYS A 184 18.38 -26.82 -9.15
C LYS A 184 18.56 -26.85 -7.61
N HIS A 185 19.43 -25.99 -7.10
CA HIS A 185 19.71 -25.88 -5.67
C HIS A 185 18.49 -25.37 -4.86
N VAL A 186 17.82 -24.31 -5.33
CA VAL A 186 16.62 -23.77 -4.64
C VAL A 186 15.51 -24.82 -4.64
N ARG A 187 15.26 -25.46 -5.79
CA ARG A 187 14.21 -26.48 -5.93
C ARG A 187 14.49 -27.70 -5.04
N SER A 188 15.73 -28.23 -5.07
CA SER A 188 16.12 -29.37 -4.23
C SER A 188 16.01 -29.05 -2.74
N TRP A 189 16.36 -27.82 -2.35
CA TRP A 189 16.25 -27.36 -0.96
C TRP A 189 14.79 -27.29 -0.52
N LEU A 190 13.92 -26.65 -1.31
CA LEU A 190 12.48 -26.55 -1.02
C LEU A 190 11.82 -27.94 -0.95
N ASN A 191 12.13 -28.83 -1.90
CA ASN A 191 11.59 -30.20 -1.90
C ASN A 191 11.98 -31.00 -0.64
N ARG A 192 13.22 -30.84 -0.14
CA ARG A 192 13.64 -31.48 1.11
C ARG A 192 12.85 -31.00 2.33
N LEU A 193 12.34 -29.77 2.29
CA LEU A 193 11.51 -29.19 3.33
C LEU A 193 10.01 -29.46 3.12
N GLY A 194 9.62 -30.22 2.09
CA GLY A 194 8.23 -30.52 1.78
C GLY A 194 7.47 -29.40 1.09
N VAL A 195 8.15 -28.32 0.71
CA VAL A 195 7.52 -27.17 0.04
C VAL A 195 7.33 -27.46 -1.45
N LYS A 196 6.09 -27.32 -1.92
CA LYS A 196 5.76 -27.49 -3.33
C LYS A 196 6.00 -26.19 -4.10
N THR A 197 6.72 -26.28 -5.21
CA THR A 197 6.98 -25.13 -6.09
C THR A 197 5.90 -25.00 -7.15
N LEU A 198 5.30 -23.82 -7.28
CA LEU A 198 4.33 -23.46 -8.30
C LEU A 198 5.02 -22.56 -9.33
N PHE A 199 5.38 -23.11 -10.48
CA PHE A 199 5.94 -22.34 -11.57
C PHE A 199 4.83 -21.76 -12.44
N ILE A 200 5.05 -20.52 -12.88
CA ILE A 200 4.14 -19.85 -13.80
C ILE A 200 4.34 -20.46 -15.18
N GLU A 201 3.26 -20.90 -15.81
CA GLU A 201 3.35 -21.36 -17.18
C GLU A 201 3.79 -20.24 -18.12
N PRO A 202 4.64 -20.51 -19.13
CA PRO A 202 5.02 -19.51 -20.11
C PRO A 202 3.76 -18.92 -20.78
N GLY A 203 3.62 -17.60 -20.72
CA GLY A 203 2.45 -16.90 -21.25
C GLY A 203 1.31 -16.66 -20.25
N SER A 204 1.45 -17.10 -18.97
CA SER A 204 0.44 -16.97 -17.91
C SER A 204 0.81 -15.95 -16.81
N PRO A 205 1.12 -14.69 -17.13
CA PRO A 205 1.56 -13.69 -16.12
C PRO A 205 0.52 -13.43 -15.02
N TRP A 206 -0.77 -13.71 -15.29
CA TRP A 206 -1.84 -13.57 -14.29
C TRP A 206 -1.71 -14.50 -13.09
N GLU A 207 -0.93 -15.58 -13.20
CA GLU A 207 -0.68 -16.49 -12.07
C GLU A 207 0.13 -15.82 -10.97
N ASN A 208 1.01 -14.86 -11.31
CA ASN A 208 1.82 -14.10 -10.37
C ASN A 208 1.19 -12.76 -9.94
N GLY A 209 -0.08 -12.53 -10.24
CA GLY A 209 -0.73 -11.22 -10.08
C GLY A 209 -0.72 -10.63 -8.65
N TYR A 210 -0.45 -11.43 -7.60
CA TYR A 210 -0.34 -10.90 -6.22
C TYR A 210 0.98 -10.17 -6.01
N ILE A 211 2.09 -10.82 -6.33
CA ILE A 211 3.42 -10.20 -6.19
C ILE A 211 3.61 -9.09 -7.23
N GLU A 212 3.10 -9.24 -8.46
CA GLU A 212 3.12 -8.16 -9.45
C GLU A 212 2.37 -6.92 -8.97
N SER A 213 1.19 -7.11 -8.36
CA SER A 213 0.42 -6.01 -7.77
C SER A 213 1.15 -5.37 -6.60
N PHE A 214 1.87 -6.15 -5.79
CA PHE A 214 2.73 -5.64 -4.72
C PHE A 214 3.89 -4.84 -5.30
N ASN A 215 4.63 -5.40 -6.24
CA ASN A 215 5.76 -4.75 -6.91
C ASN A 215 5.37 -3.43 -7.59
N GLY A 216 4.18 -3.41 -8.19
CA GLY A 216 3.62 -2.18 -8.74
C GLY A 216 3.38 -1.09 -7.69
N LYS A 217 2.96 -1.45 -6.48
CA LYS A 217 2.80 -0.51 -5.37
C LYS A 217 4.14 -0.08 -4.78
N PHE A 218 5.06 -1.03 -4.62
CA PHE A 218 6.42 -0.76 -4.16
C PHE A 218 7.14 0.24 -5.07
N ARG A 219 7.03 0.07 -6.39
CA ARG A 219 7.55 1.03 -7.36
C ARG A 219 6.84 2.39 -7.28
N ASP A 220 5.51 2.39 -7.28
CA ASP A 220 4.71 3.60 -7.37
C ASP A 220 4.77 4.45 -6.10
N GLU A 221 4.81 3.81 -4.93
CA GLU A 221 4.72 4.48 -3.63
C GLU A 221 6.09 4.74 -2.98
N LEU A 222 7.15 4.03 -3.40
CA LEU A 222 8.50 4.21 -2.87
C LEU A 222 9.53 4.48 -3.96
N LEU A 223 9.83 3.50 -4.82
CA LEU A 223 11.01 3.58 -5.71
C LEU A 223 10.95 4.73 -6.72
N ASN A 224 9.76 5.19 -7.12
CA ASN A 224 9.59 6.31 -8.04
C ASN A 224 9.61 7.67 -7.34
N GLY A 225 9.54 7.70 -6.01
CA GLY A 225 9.53 8.92 -5.22
C GLY A 225 10.81 9.18 -4.44
N GLU A 226 11.64 8.14 -4.28
CA GLU A 226 12.86 8.19 -3.48
C GLU A 226 14.12 7.99 -4.33
N ILE A 227 15.16 8.74 -4.00
CA ILE A 227 16.51 8.61 -4.57
C ILE A 227 17.41 8.08 -3.47
N PHE A 228 17.94 6.88 -3.63
CA PHE A 228 18.84 6.25 -2.67
C PHE A 228 20.29 6.57 -3.03
N ASP A 229 21.05 7.10 -2.11
CA ASP A 229 22.49 7.35 -2.32
C ASP A 229 23.31 6.08 -2.10
N THR A 230 22.94 5.27 -1.12
CA THR A 230 23.66 4.05 -0.77
C THR A 230 22.75 2.82 -0.72
N LEU A 231 23.35 1.63 -0.77
CA LEU A 231 22.66 0.38 -0.55
C LEU A 231 22.12 0.27 0.88
N THR A 232 22.85 0.78 1.86
CA THR A 232 22.45 0.78 3.27
C THR A 232 21.21 1.65 3.47
N GLU A 233 21.16 2.81 2.87
CA GLU A 233 19.99 3.68 2.87
C GLU A 233 18.79 2.98 2.23
N ALA A 234 18.98 2.35 1.05
CA ALA A 234 17.94 1.57 0.41
C ALA A 234 17.39 0.45 1.34
N ARG A 235 18.26 -0.23 2.10
CA ARG A 235 17.85 -1.25 3.09
C ARG A 235 16.98 -0.65 4.20
N VAL A 236 17.40 0.46 4.78
CA VAL A 236 16.67 1.11 5.88
C VAL A 236 15.31 1.62 5.41
N ILE A 237 15.27 2.36 4.32
CA ILE A 237 14.04 3.00 3.82
C ILE A 237 13.04 1.95 3.31
N THR A 238 13.50 0.91 2.60
CA THR A 238 12.60 -0.17 2.15
C THR A 238 12.04 -0.98 3.31
N GLU A 239 12.80 -1.21 4.38
CA GLU A 239 12.30 -1.88 5.57
C GLU A 239 11.28 -1.02 6.33
N GLN A 240 11.50 0.29 6.42
CA GLN A 240 10.51 1.21 6.99
C GLN A 240 9.22 1.21 6.18
N TRP A 241 9.33 1.24 4.84
CA TRP A 241 8.17 1.15 3.96
C TRP A 241 7.45 -0.20 4.09
N ARG A 242 8.17 -1.33 4.20
CA ARG A 242 7.59 -2.65 4.43
C ARG A 242 6.78 -2.69 5.72
N LYS A 243 7.33 -2.18 6.82
CA LYS A 243 6.61 -2.05 8.10
C LYS A 243 5.36 -1.19 7.95
N TYR A 244 5.47 -0.03 7.31
CA TYR A 244 4.33 0.83 7.02
C TYR A 244 3.28 0.12 6.14
N TYR A 245 3.72 -0.57 5.08
CA TYR A 245 2.85 -1.33 4.19
C TYR A 245 2.03 -2.38 4.95
N ASN A 246 2.66 -3.11 5.87
CA ASN A 246 2.02 -4.17 6.62
C ASN A 246 1.11 -3.65 7.74
N THR A 247 1.46 -2.54 8.41
CA THR A 247 0.80 -2.13 9.66
C THR A 247 -0.14 -0.94 9.52
N LYS A 248 0.08 -0.06 8.55
CA LYS A 248 -0.68 1.21 8.43
C LYS A 248 -1.35 1.40 7.08
N ARG A 249 -0.76 0.84 6.01
CA ARG A 249 -1.24 1.09 4.66
C ARG A 249 -2.65 0.52 4.43
N PRO A 250 -3.65 1.36 4.03
CA PRO A 250 -4.99 0.86 3.74
C PRO A 250 -5.00 -0.01 2.46
N HIS A 251 -5.52 -1.23 2.57
CA HIS A 251 -5.57 -2.21 1.48
C HIS A 251 -7.00 -2.47 1.02
N SER A 252 -7.37 -2.06 -0.19
CA SER A 252 -8.76 -2.14 -0.68
C SER A 252 -9.31 -3.58 -0.72
N SER A 253 -8.47 -4.58 -1.06
CA SER A 253 -8.87 -6.00 -1.08
C SER A 253 -9.07 -6.60 0.32
N LEU A 254 -8.64 -5.92 1.37
CA LEU A 254 -8.79 -6.32 2.78
C LEU A 254 -9.79 -5.42 3.53
N GLY A 255 -10.72 -4.78 2.81
CA GLY A 255 -11.67 -3.85 3.41
C GLY A 255 -10.99 -2.60 4.00
N TYR A 256 -9.91 -2.15 3.38
CA TYR A 256 -9.04 -1.05 3.83
C TYR A 256 -8.29 -1.29 5.14
N ARG A 257 -8.26 -2.53 5.65
CA ARG A 257 -7.35 -2.90 6.75
C ARG A 257 -5.93 -3.08 6.23
N PRO A 258 -4.89 -2.88 7.05
CA PRO A 258 -3.53 -3.23 6.70
C PRO A 258 -3.37 -4.76 6.59
N PRO A 259 -2.35 -5.26 5.85
CA PRO A 259 -2.12 -6.70 5.65
C PRO A 259 -1.83 -7.50 6.92
N ALA A 260 -1.09 -6.92 7.85
CA ALA A 260 -0.70 -7.58 9.10
C ALA A 260 -1.10 -6.73 10.31
N PRO A 261 -2.40 -6.63 10.66
CA PRO A 261 -2.86 -5.87 11.82
C PRO A 261 -2.30 -6.42 13.15
N GLU A 262 -1.95 -7.69 13.22
CA GLU A 262 -1.39 -8.37 14.41
C GLU A 262 0.08 -8.00 14.66
N ALA A 263 0.80 -7.51 13.66
CA ALA A 263 2.15 -6.95 13.82
C ALA A 263 2.14 -5.56 14.49
N ILE A 264 0.98 -4.98 14.69
CA ILE A 264 0.78 -3.86 15.62
C ILE A 264 0.79 -4.50 17.02
N LEU A 265 1.93 -4.42 17.71
CA LEU A 265 1.99 -4.78 19.12
C LEU A 265 0.80 -4.12 19.85
N PRO A 266 0.03 -4.87 20.64
CA PRO A 266 -1.07 -4.29 21.41
C PRO A 266 -0.54 -3.07 22.18
N VAL A 267 -1.30 -2.00 22.21
CA VAL A 267 -0.93 -0.73 22.88
C VAL A 267 -0.46 -0.97 24.33
N GLN A 268 -0.95 -2.03 24.97
CA GLN A 268 -0.53 -2.48 26.30
C GLN A 268 0.94 -2.90 26.40
N SER A 269 1.54 -3.51 25.36
CA SER A 269 2.96 -3.90 25.41
C SER A 269 3.89 -2.70 25.19
N PHE A 270 3.43 -1.68 24.48
CA PHE A 270 4.19 -0.43 24.31
C PHE A 270 4.18 0.43 25.57
N GLN A 271 3.05 0.49 26.28
CA GLN A 271 2.96 1.17 27.58
C GLN A 271 3.73 0.45 28.68
N LEU A 272 3.78 -0.89 28.67
CA LEU A 272 4.59 -1.67 29.60
C LEU A 272 6.09 -1.47 29.36
N ALA A 273 6.53 -1.42 28.10
CA ALA A 273 7.93 -1.14 27.75
C ALA A 273 8.36 0.27 28.14
N LEU A 274 7.52 1.29 27.88
CA LEU A 274 7.76 2.67 28.30
C LEU A 274 7.78 2.80 29.84
N ASN A 275 6.88 2.14 30.56
CA ASN A 275 6.85 2.18 32.01
C ASN A 275 8.06 1.47 32.63
N GLN A 276 8.60 0.42 32.02
CA GLN A 276 9.84 -0.23 32.46
C GLN A 276 11.08 0.63 32.23
N GLU A 277 11.15 1.38 31.13
CA GLU A 277 12.24 2.36 30.91
C GLU A 277 12.17 3.52 31.89
N PHE A 278 11.00 4.06 32.20
CA PHE A 278 10.83 5.14 33.19
C PHE A 278 11.11 4.68 34.64
N THR A 279 10.82 3.41 34.97
CA THR A 279 11.10 2.87 36.31
C THR A 279 12.60 2.64 36.51
N ASN A 280 13.34 2.27 35.49
CA ASN A 280 14.80 2.09 35.57
C ASN A 280 15.59 3.40 35.64
N ILE A 281 14.99 4.54 35.24
CA ILE A 281 15.62 5.86 35.34
C ILE A 281 15.46 6.45 36.76
N GLN A 282 14.43 6.03 37.51
CA GLN A 282 14.18 6.54 38.89
C GLN A 282 14.89 5.74 39.99
N VAL A 283 15.49 4.59 39.70
CA VAL A 283 16.21 3.75 40.69
C VAL A 283 17.73 3.88 40.58
N GLY A 284 18.22 4.76 39.69
CA GLY A 284 19.64 5.01 39.43
C GLY A 284 20.17 6.35 39.98
N THR A 285 19.61 6.85 41.07
CA THR A 285 20.16 7.99 41.83
C THR A 285 20.45 7.60 43.26
#